data_d22ee63557192d00cd31fe54a6e790d4
#
_entry.id   d22ee63557192d00cd31fe54a6e790d4
#
_cell.length_a   1.000
_cell.length_b   1.000
_cell.length_c   1.000
_cell.angle_alpha   90.00
_cell.angle_beta   90.00
_cell.angle_gamma   90.00
#
_symmetry.space_group_name_H-M   'P 1'
#
loop_
_entity.id
_entity.type
_entity.pdbx_description
1 polymer ?
#
loop_
_entity_poly.entity_id
_entity_poly.type
_entity_poly.pdbx_seq_one_letter_code
_entity_poly.pdbx_strand_id
1 'polypeptide(L)'
;MLHVKGLTVGYGGTPVLDGVDFDIQKGQFVSLVGPSGSGKTSVLRVVTELISAEHGSVELDVPMRDVGFLFQDDALLPWRTVRQNVALGLHIRELPEATIADKAEHWLTVLGLAGLGDRYPAQLSGGQRKRAAIAQVLALEPKLLLLDEPFASLDAIVRTRVTQELLDWVEREQLTVLLVTHDLEEAAGASDVVYVLSKGPRATISARHVVDIPRPRQILETRQHPAFAPLLRRLWDDLSVELKSLTAPRPTDT
;
A
#
# COMPACT_ATOMS: atom_id res chain seq x y z
N MET A 1 -1.45 -10.03 -13.03
CA MET A 1 -0.54 -10.06 -11.87
C MET A 1 -1.30 -10.33 -10.58
N LEU A 2 -2.36 -9.60 -10.30
CA LEU A 2 -3.31 -9.85 -9.23
C LEU A 2 -4.71 -9.69 -9.78
N HIS A 3 -5.58 -10.69 -9.58
CA HIS A 3 -6.97 -10.69 -10.02
C HIS A 3 -7.87 -10.98 -8.82
N VAL A 4 -8.76 -10.06 -8.51
CA VAL A 4 -9.74 -10.16 -7.44
C VAL A 4 -11.12 -10.18 -8.06
N LYS A 5 -11.91 -11.24 -7.78
CA LYS A 5 -13.22 -11.47 -8.38
C LYS A 5 -14.27 -11.79 -7.31
N GLY A 6 -15.32 -10.98 -7.25
CA GLY A 6 -16.46 -11.15 -6.37
C GLY A 6 -16.08 -11.25 -4.89
N LEU A 7 -15.00 -10.60 -4.46
CA LEU A 7 -14.45 -10.74 -3.12
C LEU A 7 -15.44 -10.23 -2.06
N THR A 8 -15.87 -11.14 -1.19
CA THR A 8 -16.75 -10.85 -0.05
C THR A 8 -16.04 -11.25 1.24
N VAL A 9 -16.02 -10.34 2.21
CA VAL A 9 -15.35 -10.50 3.51
C VAL A 9 -16.23 -9.97 4.61
N GLY A 10 -16.37 -10.72 5.70
CA GLY A 10 -17.08 -10.30 6.91
C GLY A 10 -16.32 -10.69 8.18
N TYR A 11 -16.73 -10.10 9.30
CA TYR A 11 -16.22 -10.41 10.63
C TYR A 11 -17.37 -10.59 11.59
N GLY A 12 -17.49 -11.80 12.19
CA GLY A 12 -18.55 -12.10 13.15
C GLY A 12 -19.97 -11.92 12.59
N GLY A 13 -20.17 -12.26 11.31
CA GLY A 13 -21.46 -12.13 10.62
C GLY A 13 -21.77 -10.71 10.10
N THR A 14 -20.84 -9.75 10.27
CA THR A 14 -20.99 -8.40 9.73
C THR A 14 -20.17 -8.29 8.44
N PRO A 15 -20.82 -8.12 7.28
CA PRO A 15 -20.10 -7.97 6.00
C PRO A 15 -19.35 -6.64 5.96
N VAL A 16 -18.10 -6.69 5.53
CA VAL A 16 -17.23 -5.50 5.35
C VAL A 16 -17.09 -5.18 3.88
N LEU A 17 -16.76 -6.19 3.07
CA LEU A 17 -16.68 -6.12 1.60
C LEU A 17 -17.74 -7.01 0.98
N ASP A 18 -18.27 -6.59 -0.17
CA ASP A 18 -19.32 -7.35 -0.88
C ASP A 18 -19.13 -7.25 -2.40
N GLY A 19 -18.69 -8.35 -3.01
CA GLY A 19 -18.54 -8.44 -4.46
C GLY A 19 -17.51 -7.47 -5.04
N VAL A 20 -16.33 -7.36 -4.41
CA VAL A 20 -15.25 -6.48 -4.88
C VAL A 20 -14.52 -7.13 -6.06
N ASP A 21 -14.43 -6.39 -7.17
CA ASP A 21 -13.74 -6.80 -8.39
C ASP A 21 -12.69 -5.77 -8.80
N PHE A 22 -11.43 -6.20 -8.98
CA PHE A 22 -10.39 -5.37 -9.60
C PHE A 22 -9.22 -6.22 -10.08
N ASP A 23 -8.45 -5.66 -11.02
CA ASP A 23 -7.27 -6.27 -11.62
C ASP A 23 -6.06 -5.36 -11.56
N ILE A 24 -4.88 -5.97 -11.36
CA ILE A 24 -3.60 -5.28 -11.44
C ILE A 24 -2.72 -6.00 -12.48
N GLN A 25 -2.30 -5.27 -13.51
CA GLN A 25 -1.37 -5.80 -14.50
C GLN A 25 0.07 -5.75 -13.98
N LYS A 26 0.93 -6.60 -14.54
CA LYS A 26 2.36 -6.59 -14.20
C LYS A 26 2.97 -5.20 -14.47
N GLY A 27 3.74 -4.69 -13.52
CA GLY A 27 4.40 -3.39 -13.60
C GLY A 27 3.46 -2.20 -13.34
N GLN A 28 2.17 -2.41 -13.05
CA GLN A 28 1.27 -1.32 -12.67
C GLN A 28 1.43 -0.91 -11.21
N PHE A 29 1.32 0.38 -10.98
CA PHE A 29 1.07 0.95 -9.66
C PHE A 29 -0.42 1.27 -9.53
N VAL A 30 -1.12 0.55 -8.66
CA VAL A 30 -2.56 0.69 -8.44
C VAL A 30 -2.81 1.16 -7.02
N SER A 31 -3.71 2.12 -6.85
CA SER A 31 -4.19 2.52 -5.52
C SER A 31 -5.63 2.10 -5.30
N LEU A 32 -5.92 1.69 -4.08
CA LEU A 32 -7.25 1.48 -3.54
C LEU A 32 -7.52 2.54 -2.48
N VAL A 33 -8.41 3.50 -2.77
CA VAL A 33 -8.79 4.57 -1.86
C VAL A 33 -10.22 4.37 -1.36
N GLY A 34 -10.55 4.97 -0.25
CA GLY A 34 -11.89 4.87 0.32
C GLY A 34 -11.96 5.36 1.77
N PRO A 35 -13.16 5.54 2.33
CA PRO A 35 -13.34 6.00 3.71
C PRO A 35 -12.69 5.06 4.74
N SER A 36 -12.43 5.58 5.94
CA SER A 36 -12.00 4.73 7.05
C SER A 36 -13.07 3.67 7.37
N GLY A 37 -12.62 2.43 7.59
CA GLY A 37 -13.52 1.30 7.84
C GLY A 37 -14.18 0.70 6.59
N SER A 38 -13.84 1.13 5.38
CA SER A 38 -14.35 0.54 4.13
C SER A 38 -13.77 -0.84 3.78
N GLY A 39 -12.84 -1.37 4.55
CA GLY A 39 -12.29 -2.71 4.31
C GLY A 39 -11.05 -2.76 3.43
N LYS A 40 -10.38 -1.63 3.13
CA LYS A 40 -9.15 -1.58 2.31
C LYS A 40 -8.07 -2.54 2.82
N THR A 41 -7.77 -2.49 4.12
CA THR A 41 -6.82 -3.41 4.77
C THR A 41 -7.28 -4.87 4.68
N SER A 42 -8.59 -5.13 4.70
CA SER A 42 -9.13 -6.49 4.56
C SER A 42 -8.82 -7.08 3.18
N VAL A 43 -8.86 -6.26 2.11
CA VAL A 43 -8.42 -6.68 0.77
C VAL A 43 -6.98 -7.18 0.82
N LEU A 44 -6.04 -6.39 1.40
CA LEU A 44 -4.63 -6.80 1.50
C LEU A 44 -4.44 -8.07 2.32
N ARG A 45 -5.21 -8.22 3.40
CA ARG A 45 -5.15 -9.41 4.27
C ARG A 45 -5.65 -10.67 3.57
N VAL A 46 -6.65 -10.58 2.69
CA VAL A 46 -7.08 -11.72 1.88
C VAL A 46 -6.04 -12.04 0.81
N VAL A 47 -5.50 -11.03 0.12
CA VAL A 47 -4.44 -11.22 -0.89
C VAL A 47 -3.21 -11.93 -0.30
N THR A 48 -2.90 -11.67 0.97
CA THR A 48 -1.78 -12.32 1.70
C THR A 48 -2.19 -13.57 2.47
N GLU A 49 -3.40 -14.09 2.27
CA GLU A 49 -3.95 -15.28 2.94
C GLU A 49 -3.96 -15.19 4.49
N LEU A 50 -3.85 -13.97 5.05
CA LEU A 50 -3.95 -13.74 6.50
C LEU A 50 -5.38 -13.89 7.03
N ILE A 51 -6.38 -13.70 6.17
CA ILE A 51 -7.78 -13.99 6.42
C ILE A 51 -8.38 -14.67 5.18
N SER A 52 -9.39 -15.50 5.38
CA SER A 52 -10.12 -16.13 4.28
C SER A 52 -11.25 -15.24 3.79
N ALA A 53 -11.51 -15.25 2.49
CA ALA A 53 -12.73 -14.68 1.90
C ALA A 53 -13.93 -15.57 2.24
N GLU A 54 -15.13 -14.97 2.40
CA GLU A 54 -16.39 -15.71 2.50
C GLU A 54 -16.83 -16.18 1.11
N HIS A 55 -16.67 -15.32 0.09
CA HIS A 55 -16.97 -15.62 -1.30
C HIS A 55 -15.96 -14.92 -2.22
N GLY A 56 -15.93 -15.36 -3.49
CA GLY A 56 -15.03 -14.83 -4.50
C GLY A 56 -13.68 -15.52 -4.55
N SER A 57 -12.78 -14.97 -5.34
CA SER A 57 -11.42 -15.51 -5.51
C SER A 57 -10.38 -14.41 -5.62
N VAL A 58 -9.16 -14.76 -5.21
CA VAL A 58 -7.94 -13.97 -5.42
C VAL A 58 -6.93 -14.87 -6.12
N GLU A 59 -6.47 -14.42 -7.29
CA GLU A 59 -5.49 -15.15 -8.09
C GLU A 59 -4.23 -14.28 -8.23
N LEU A 60 -3.07 -14.89 -7.95
CA LEU A 60 -1.75 -14.27 -8.08
C LEU A 60 -0.94 -15.01 -9.15
N ASP A 61 -0.34 -14.27 -10.10
CA ASP A 61 0.59 -14.84 -11.09
C ASP A 61 2.00 -15.06 -10.54
N VAL A 62 2.21 -14.80 -9.26
CA VAL A 62 3.49 -14.97 -8.56
C VAL A 62 3.31 -15.78 -7.29
N PRO A 63 4.30 -16.55 -6.88
CA PRO A 63 4.22 -17.26 -5.61
C PRO A 63 4.23 -16.26 -4.44
N MET A 64 3.60 -16.63 -3.31
CA MET A 64 3.48 -15.79 -2.11
C MET A 64 4.83 -15.28 -1.59
N ARG A 65 5.92 -16.05 -1.76
CA ARG A 65 7.28 -15.62 -1.38
C ARG A 65 7.78 -14.38 -2.13
N ASP A 66 7.20 -14.07 -3.30
CA ASP A 66 7.53 -12.91 -4.14
C ASP A 66 6.57 -11.74 -3.87
N VAL A 67 5.68 -11.86 -2.88
CA VAL A 67 4.79 -10.80 -2.39
C VAL A 67 5.43 -10.15 -1.17
N GLY A 68 5.63 -8.83 -1.22
CA GLY A 68 6.03 -8.01 -0.08
C GLY A 68 4.79 -7.33 0.51
N PHE A 69 4.66 -7.34 1.84
CA PHE A 69 3.57 -6.65 2.51
C PHE A 69 4.11 -5.71 3.58
N LEU A 70 3.84 -4.42 3.42
CA LEU A 70 4.09 -3.40 4.42
C LEU A 70 2.80 -3.12 5.19
N PHE A 71 2.77 -3.49 6.44
CA PHE A 71 1.66 -3.26 7.36
C PHE A 71 1.54 -1.77 7.72
N GLN A 72 0.34 -1.37 8.13
CA GLN A 72 0.08 -0.03 8.67
C GLN A 72 0.95 0.26 9.89
N ASP A 73 1.05 -0.70 10.82
CA ASP A 73 2.04 -0.69 11.89
C ASP A 73 3.41 -1.11 11.33
N ASP A 74 4.49 -0.62 11.91
CA ASP A 74 5.85 -0.84 11.39
C ASP A 74 6.27 -2.32 11.37
N ALA A 75 5.60 -3.18 12.15
CA ALA A 75 5.85 -4.63 12.26
C ALA A 75 7.32 -5.03 12.54
N LEU A 76 8.11 -4.10 13.10
CA LEU A 76 9.49 -4.37 13.51
C LEU A 76 9.51 -5.17 14.81
N LEU A 77 10.36 -6.20 14.87
CA LEU A 77 10.59 -6.97 16.09
C LEU A 77 11.38 -6.12 17.11
N PRO A 78 10.80 -5.76 18.27
CA PRO A 78 11.41 -4.78 19.18
C PRO A 78 12.70 -5.28 19.86
N TRP A 79 12.91 -6.61 19.91
CA TRP A 79 14.11 -7.25 20.46
C TRP A 79 15.22 -7.49 19.44
N ARG A 80 15.03 -7.08 18.17
CA ARG A 80 16.03 -7.14 17.11
C ARG A 80 16.50 -5.74 16.75
N THR A 81 17.77 -5.62 16.37
CA THR A 81 18.29 -4.37 15.81
C THR A 81 17.62 -4.05 14.46
N VAL A 82 17.78 -2.84 13.97
CA VAL A 82 17.25 -2.42 12.65
C VAL A 82 17.81 -3.32 11.54
N ARG A 83 19.12 -3.54 11.52
CA ARG A 83 19.79 -4.46 10.58
C ARG A 83 19.22 -5.86 10.65
N GLN A 84 19.03 -6.39 11.85
CA GLN A 84 18.45 -7.72 12.04
C GLN A 84 16.98 -7.81 11.61
N ASN A 85 16.22 -6.72 11.74
CA ASN A 85 14.85 -6.64 11.22
C ASN A 85 14.87 -6.67 9.69
N VAL A 86 15.69 -5.83 9.04
CA VAL A 86 15.80 -5.80 7.57
C VAL A 86 16.28 -7.16 7.02
N ALA A 87 17.23 -7.80 7.70
CA ALA A 87 17.77 -9.09 7.29
C ALA A 87 16.83 -10.27 7.52
N LEU A 88 15.77 -10.12 8.33
CA LEU A 88 14.95 -11.23 8.81
C LEU A 88 14.40 -12.11 7.68
N GLY A 89 13.77 -11.51 6.69
CA GLY A 89 13.18 -12.25 5.58
C GLY A 89 14.24 -12.88 4.67
N LEU A 90 15.43 -12.27 4.58
CA LEU A 90 16.56 -12.82 3.82
C LEU A 90 17.12 -14.09 4.49
N HIS A 91 17.21 -14.10 5.83
CA HIS A 91 17.57 -15.30 6.58
C HIS A 91 16.52 -16.42 6.42
N ILE A 92 15.22 -16.09 6.43
CA ILE A 92 14.14 -17.07 6.20
C ILE A 92 14.24 -17.69 4.79
N ARG A 93 14.76 -16.93 3.81
CA ARG A 93 15.05 -17.43 2.45
C ARG A 93 16.38 -18.17 2.34
N GLU A 94 17.09 -18.35 3.44
CA GLU A 94 18.37 -19.08 3.51
C GLU A 94 19.44 -18.54 2.54
N LEU A 95 19.48 -17.21 2.36
CA LEU A 95 20.52 -16.59 1.52
C LEU A 95 21.89 -16.62 2.22
N PRO A 96 23.00 -16.59 1.47
CA PRO A 96 24.34 -16.49 2.05
C PRO A 96 24.50 -15.24 2.91
N GLU A 97 25.19 -15.34 4.06
CA GLU A 97 25.38 -14.25 5.03
C GLU A 97 25.96 -12.97 4.40
N ALA A 98 26.92 -13.10 3.47
CA ALA A 98 27.49 -11.95 2.75
C ALA A 98 26.40 -11.23 1.93
N THR A 99 25.53 -11.95 1.23
CA THR A 99 24.44 -11.39 0.45
C THR A 99 23.41 -10.72 1.36
N ILE A 100 23.12 -11.31 2.50
CA ILE A 100 22.20 -10.73 3.50
C ILE A 100 22.74 -9.41 4.03
N ALA A 101 24.02 -9.38 4.41
CA ALA A 101 24.67 -8.18 4.91
C ALA A 101 24.67 -7.05 3.87
N ASP A 102 25.03 -7.36 2.62
CA ASP A 102 25.07 -6.39 1.52
C ASP A 102 23.68 -5.82 1.21
N LYS A 103 22.66 -6.68 1.10
CA LYS A 103 21.28 -6.24 0.84
C LYS A 103 20.73 -5.39 1.99
N ALA A 104 20.95 -5.81 3.24
CA ALA A 104 20.49 -5.06 4.40
C ALA A 104 21.13 -3.68 4.46
N GLU A 105 22.45 -3.58 4.28
CA GLU A 105 23.17 -2.29 4.30
C GLU A 105 22.79 -1.40 3.12
N HIS A 106 22.59 -1.98 1.93
CA HIS A 106 22.10 -1.27 0.77
C HIS A 106 20.76 -0.57 1.08
N TRP A 107 19.76 -1.29 1.56
CA TRP A 107 18.44 -0.73 1.83
C TRP A 107 18.42 0.24 3.01
N LEU A 108 19.25 0.01 4.03
CA LEU A 108 19.44 0.99 5.10
C LEU A 108 20.03 2.30 4.57
N THR A 109 20.97 2.23 3.65
CA THR A 109 21.57 3.41 3.03
C THR A 109 20.59 4.15 2.13
N VAL A 110 19.89 3.45 1.23
CA VAL A 110 18.87 4.01 0.32
C VAL A 110 17.82 4.77 1.09
N LEU A 111 17.35 4.22 2.21
CA LEU A 111 16.30 4.83 3.04
C LEU A 111 16.83 5.80 4.11
N GLY A 112 18.11 6.20 4.02
CA GLY A 112 18.71 7.21 4.90
C GLY A 112 18.80 6.76 6.36
N LEU A 113 19.06 5.47 6.58
CA LEU A 113 19.26 4.83 7.88
C LEU A 113 20.71 4.37 8.08
N ALA A 114 21.64 4.82 7.23
CA ALA A 114 23.06 4.52 7.36
C ALA A 114 23.56 4.86 8.78
N GLY A 115 24.31 3.95 9.41
CA GLY A 115 24.80 4.08 10.78
C GLY A 115 23.76 3.85 11.88
N LEU A 116 22.49 3.55 11.55
CA LEU A 116 21.44 3.22 12.52
C LEU A 116 21.17 1.71 12.61
N GLY A 117 21.88 0.89 11.84
CA GLY A 117 21.64 -0.56 11.73
C GLY A 117 21.68 -1.30 13.06
N ASP A 118 22.52 -0.86 14.00
CA ASP A 118 22.71 -1.51 15.30
C ASP A 118 21.79 -0.99 16.41
N ARG A 119 20.93 0.00 16.09
CA ARG A 119 19.91 0.49 17.00
C ARG A 119 18.70 -0.45 17.06
N TYR A 120 18.00 -0.43 18.19
CA TYR A 120 16.71 -1.10 18.36
C TYR A 120 15.56 -0.19 17.93
N PRO A 121 14.39 -0.71 17.52
CA PRO A 121 13.24 0.10 17.11
C PRO A 121 12.84 1.17 18.12
N ALA A 122 12.93 0.88 19.42
CA ALA A 122 12.62 1.85 20.49
C ALA A 122 13.56 3.09 20.51
N GLN A 123 14.73 3.00 19.88
CA GLN A 123 15.73 4.08 19.80
C GLN A 123 15.56 4.94 18.53
N LEU A 124 14.55 4.65 17.70
CA LEU A 124 14.27 5.35 16.46
C LEU A 124 13.10 6.31 16.61
N SER A 125 13.10 7.40 15.84
CA SER A 125 11.90 8.21 15.63
C SER A 125 10.83 7.41 14.85
N GLY A 126 9.56 7.85 14.90
CA GLY A 126 8.48 7.21 14.12
C GLY A 126 8.80 7.10 12.62
N GLY A 127 9.29 8.19 12.02
CA GLY A 127 9.70 8.18 10.61
C GLY A 127 10.90 7.25 10.31
N GLN A 128 11.84 7.12 11.25
CA GLN A 128 12.95 6.16 11.11
C GLN A 128 12.46 4.72 11.21
N ARG A 129 11.54 4.41 12.14
CA ARG A 129 10.92 3.08 12.22
C ARG A 129 10.19 2.73 10.93
N LYS A 130 9.36 3.64 10.40
CA LYS A 130 8.64 3.41 9.14
C LYS A 130 9.58 3.13 7.98
N ARG A 131 10.68 3.90 7.85
CA ARG A 131 11.71 3.65 6.83
C ARG A 131 12.41 2.30 7.03
N ALA A 132 12.65 1.88 8.26
CA ALA A 132 13.22 0.56 8.56
C ALA A 132 12.25 -0.58 8.16
N ALA A 133 10.94 -0.41 8.40
CA ALA A 133 9.92 -1.36 7.96
C ALA A 133 9.84 -1.44 6.41
N ILE A 134 9.95 -0.31 5.73
CA ILE A 134 10.05 -0.28 4.25
C ILE A 134 11.32 -1.02 3.80
N ALA A 135 12.48 -0.76 4.42
CA ALA A 135 13.73 -1.46 4.11
C ALA A 135 13.60 -2.98 4.28
N GLN A 136 12.92 -3.44 5.33
CA GLN A 136 12.68 -4.86 5.60
C GLN A 136 11.92 -5.54 4.46
N VAL A 137 10.91 -4.89 3.90
CA VAL A 137 10.11 -5.44 2.81
C VAL A 137 10.85 -5.36 1.48
N LEU A 138 11.49 -4.21 1.19
CA LEU A 138 12.20 -4.00 -0.07
C LEU A 138 13.46 -4.86 -0.21
N ALA A 139 14.13 -5.22 0.90
CA ALA A 139 15.27 -6.13 0.90
C ALA A 139 14.93 -7.51 0.30
N LEU A 140 13.67 -7.92 0.35
CA LEU A 140 13.18 -9.15 -0.25
C LEU A 140 13.05 -9.08 -1.79
N GLU A 141 13.17 -7.90 -2.39
CA GLU A 141 12.98 -7.67 -3.82
C GLU A 141 11.70 -8.34 -4.35
N PRO A 142 10.52 -7.97 -3.80
CA PRO A 142 9.26 -8.58 -4.19
C PRO A 142 8.89 -8.24 -5.64
N LYS A 143 8.04 -9.07 -6.28
CA LYS A 143 7.45 -8.78 -7.58
C LYS A 143 6.10 -8.08 -7.48
N LEU A 144 5.39 -8.30 -6.37
CA LEU A 144 4.18 -7.59 -5.99
C LEU A 144 4.39 -6.98 -4.61
N LEU A 145 4.21 -5.67 -4.50
CA LEU A 145 4.31 -4.93 -3.25
C LEU A 145 2.92 -4.45 -2.81
N LEU A 146 2.52 -4.86 -1.64
CA LEU A 146 1.28 -4.46 -0.98
C LEU A 146 1.61 -3.46 0.12
N LEU A 147 0.99 -2.28 0.08
CA LEU A 147 1.27 -1.17 0.99
C LEU A 147 -0.01 -0.74 1.70
N ASP A 148 -0.04 -0.82 3.02
CA ASP A 148 -1.16 -0.38 3.86
C ASP A 148 -0.80 0.93 4.56
N GLU A 149 -1.29 2.05 4.04
CA GLU A 149 -1.05 3.41 4.53
C GLU A 149 0.44 3.71 4.85
N PRO A 150 1.36 3.45 3.90
CA PRO A 150 2.80 3.37 4.17
C PRO A 150 3.41 4.69 4.63
N PHE A 151 2.79 5.82 4.30
CA PHE A 151 3.38 7.15 4.50
C PHE A 151 2.61 8.02 5.51
N ALA A 152 1.53 7.51 6.12
CA ALA A 152 0.64 8.29 6.98
C ALA A 152 1.35 8.92 8.20
N SER A 153 2.38 8.28 8.74
CA SER A 153 3.14 8.76 9.92
C SER A 153 4.39 9.58 9.59
N LEU A 154 4.65 9.87 8.29
CA LEU A 154 5.81 10.63 7.84
C LEU A 154 5.49 12.13 7.73
N ASP A 155 6.44 12.98 8.10
CA ASP A 155 6.37 14.40 7.76
C ASP A 155 6.42 14.62 6.24
N ALA A 156 5.95 15.78 5.78
CA ALA A 156 5.76 16.04 4.36
C ALA A 156 7.04 15.92 3.52
N ILE A 157 8.19 16.33 4.07
CA ILE A 157 9.48 16.30 3.35
C ILE A 157 9.95 14.84 3.22
N VAL A 158 9.93 14.10 4.33
CA VAL A 158 10.34 12.68 4.34
C VAL A 158 9.38 11.85 3.49
N ARG A 159 8.06 12.10 3.58
CA ARG A 159 7.05 11.43 2.76
C ARG A 159 7.36 11.61 1.26
N THR A 160 7.53 12.85 0.81
CA THR A 160 7.83 13.14 -0.60
C THR A 160 9.08 12.40 -1.07
N ARG A 161 10.14 12.41 -0.27
CA ARG A 161 11.39 11.73 -0.59
C ARG A 161 11.21 10.21 -0.67
N VAL A 162 10.61 9.59 0.34
CA VAL A 162 10.42 8.13 0.38
C VAL A 162 9.48 7.67 -0.72
N THR A 163 8.41 8.44 -1.01
CA THR A 163 7.52 8.14 -2.14
C THR A 163 8.28 8.21 -3.47
N GLN A 164 9.14 9.21 -3.67
CA GLN A 164 9.94 9.31 -4.90
C GLN A 164 10.92 8.15 -5.04
N GLU A 165 11.65 7.80 -3.97
CA GLU A 165 12.56 6.66 -3.95
C GLU A 165 11.82 5.35 -4.31
N LEU A 166 10.59 5.17 -3.80
CA LEU A 166 9.75 4.03 -4.16
C LEU A 166 9.35 4.06 -5.64
N LEU A 167 8.92 5.21 -6.18
CA LEU A 167 8.54 5.34 -7.59
C LEU A 167 9.70 5.05 -8.53
N ASP A 168 10.88 5.58 -8.22
CA ASP A 168 12.10 5.35 -9.00
C ASP A 168 12.47 3.85 -9.01
N TRP A 169 12.27 3.18 -7.88
CA TRP A 169 12.51 1.74 -7.78
C TRP A 169 11.44 0.93 -8.53
N VAL A 170 10.16 1.28 -8.39
CA VAL A 170 9.05 0.68 -9.15
C VAL A 170 9.31 0.76 -10.66
N GLU A 171 9.77 1.90 -11.14
CA GLU A 171 10.06 2.11 -12.55
C GLU A 171 11.25 1.28 -13.02
N ARG A 172 12.34 1.27 -12.26
CA ARG A 172 13.57 0.55 -12.61
C ARG A 172 13.38 -0.96 -12.62
N GLU A 173 12.68 -1.51 -11.62
CA GLU A 173 12.49 -2.94 -11.45
C GLU A 173 11.17 -3.46 -12.05
N GLN A 174 10.37 -2.58 -12.68
CA GLN A 174 9.03 -2.90 -13.19
C GLN A 174 8.16 -3.60 -12.15
N LEU A 175 8.25 -3.10 -10.91
CA LEU A 175 7.54 -3.65 -9.76
C LEU A 175 6.04 -3.39 -9.88
N THR A 176 5.23 -4.38 -9.50
CA THR A 176 3.78 -4.21 -9.38
C THR A 176 3.44 -3.77 -7.96
N VAL A 177 2.59 -2.75 -7.82
CA VAL A 177 2.24 -2.19 -6.50
C VAL A 177 0.73 -2.09 -6.33
N LEU A 178 0.22 -2.52 -5.17
CA LEU A 178 -1.09 -2.16 -4.66
C LEU A 178 -0.92 -1.32 -3.40
N LEU A 179 -1.26 -0.04 -3.52
CA LEU A 179 -1.27 0.92 -2.43
C LEU A 179 -2.68 1.07 -1.86
N VAL A 180 -2.84 0.85 -0.59
CA VAL A 180 -4.03 1.25 0.17
C VAL A 180 -3.73 2.55 0.89
N THR A 181 -4.51 3.59 0.62
CA THR A 181 -4.35 4.89 1.26
C THR A 181 -5.68 5.64 1.36
N HIS A 182 -5.78 6.58 2.28
CA HIS A 182 -6.84 7.58 2.33
C HIS A 182 -6.38 8.93 1.76
N ASP A 183 -5.10 9.07 1.40
CA ASP A 183 -4.53 10.28 0.80
C ASP A 183 -4.70 10.24 -0.73
N LEU A 184 -5.61 11.09 -1.22
CA LEU A 184 -5.93 11.17 -2.64
C LEU A 184 -4.81 11.77 -3.50
N GLU A 185 -3.99 12.66 -2.93
CA GLU A 185 -2.84 13.22 -3.64
C GLU A 185 -1.76 12.15 -3.84
N GLU A 186 -1.56 11.30 -2.82
CA GLU A 186 -0.67 10.15 -2.89
C GLU A 186 -1.12 9.18 -3.99
N ALA A 187 -2.40 8.80 -3.97
CA ALA A 187 -2.98 7.91 -4.98
C ALA A 187 -2.89 8.52 -6.39
N ALA A 188 -3.29 9.78 -6.58
CA ALA A 188 -3.25 10.46 -7.87
C ALA A 188 -1.82 10.67 -8.39
N GLY A 189 -0.85 10.89 -7.48
CA GLY A 189 0.54 11.16 -7.84
C GLY A 189 1.37 9.94 -8.20
N ALA A 190 1.04 8.78 -7.63
CA ALA A 190 1.83 7.57 -7.78
C ALA A 190 1.24 6.55 -8.76
N SER A 191 -0.09 6.51 -8.92
CA SER A 191 -0.78 5.37 -9.53
C SER A 191 -1.00 5.50 -11.04
N ASP A 192 -1.11 4.35 -11.71
CA ASP A 192 -1.64 4.24 -13.08
C ASP A 192 -3.17 4.11 -13.08
N VAL A 193 -3.69 3.46 -12.04
CA VAL A 193 -5.13 3.27 -11.83
C VAL A 193 -5.46 3.50 -10.35
N VAL A 194 -6.53 4.22 -10.09
CA VAL A 194 -7.10 4.39 -8.75
C VAL A 194 -8.48 3.76 -8.72
N TYR A 195 -8.68 2.79 -7.84
CA TYR A 195 -9.99 2.26 -7.51
C TYR A 195 -10.52 2.94 -6.27
N VAL A 196 -11.79 3.31 -6.30
CA VAL A 196 -12.49 3.92 -5.16
C VAL A 196 -13.39 2.85 -4.53
N LEU A 197 -13.17 2.59 -3.25
CA LEU A 197 -14.00 1.70 -2.47
C LEU A 197 -15.11 2.50 -1.79
N SER A 198 -16.34 2.03 -1.90
CA SER A 198 -17.50 2.65 -1.27
C SER A 198 -17.40 2.60 0.26
N LYS A 199 -18.30 3.29 0.93
CA LYS A 199 -18.40 3.19 2.39
C LYS A 199 -18.92 1.83 2.83
N GLY A 200 -18.34 1.29 3.92
CA GLY A 200 -18.91 0.12 4.61
C GLY A 200 -20.20 0.45 5.40
N PRO A 201 -20.92 -0.58 5.87
CA PRO A 201 -20.68 -2.00 5.62
C PRO A 201 -21.03 -2.40 4.17
N ARG A 202 -20.53 -3.57 3.72
CA ARG A 202 -20.74 -4.09 2.36
C ARG A 202 -20.14 -3.19 1.28
N ALA A 203 -18.92 -2.73 1.51
CA ALA A 203 -18.22 -1.88 0.56
C ALA A 203 -17.88 -2.66 -0.73
N THR A 204 -18.02 -1.97 -1.87
CA THR A 204 -17.68 -2.46 -3.20
C THR A 204 -16.87 -1.41 -3.95
N ILE A 205 -16.33 -1.73 -5.13
CA ILE A 205 -15.69 -0.72 -5.99
C ILE A 205 -16.79 0.18 -6.58
N SER A 206 -16.77 1.46 -6.20
CA SER A 206 -17.72 2.46 -6.69
C SER A 206 -17.23 3.18 -7.94
N ALA A 207 -15.90 3.31 -8.12
CA ALA A 207 -15.31 3.95 -9.29
C ALA A 207 -13.92 3.40 -9.61
N ARG A 208 -13.52 3.58 -10.89
CA ARG A 208 -12.17 3.28 -11.40
C ARG A 208 -11.69 4.44 -12.24
N HIS A 209 -10.54 5.00 -11.90
CA HIS A 209 -9.91 6.10 -12.62
C HIS A 209 -8.56 5.66 -13.20
N VAL A 210 -8.40 5.84 -14.50
CA VAL A 210 -7.09 5.77 -15.15
C VAL A 210 -6.40 7.11 -14.98
N VAL A 211 -5.14 7.09 -14.56
CA VAL A 211 -4.34 8.29 -14.36
C VAL A 211 -3.63 8.62 -15.66
N ASP A 212 -4.07 9.70 -16.31
CA ASP A 212 -3.49 10.18 -17.57
C ASP A 212 -2.31 11.13 -17.32
N ILE A 213 -1.31 10.59 -16.58
CA ILE A 213 -0.03 11.26 -16.32
C ILE A 213 1.07 10.27 -16.68
N PRO A 214 1.96 10.61 -17.62
CA PRO A 214 2.98 9.67 -18.11
C PRO A 214 4.00 9.29 -17.03
N ARG A 215 4.64 8.16 -17.21
CA ARG A 215 5.85 7.74 -16.49
C ARG A 215 7.12 8.18 -17.26
N PRO A 216 8.27 8.34 -16.60
CA PRO A 216 8.47 8.23 -15.14
C PRO A 216 7.86 9.42 -14.39
N ARG A 217 7.33 9.16 -13.21
CA ARG A 217 6.67 10.21 -12.40
C ARG A 217 7.62 10.77 -11.36
N GLN A 218 7.69 12.11 -11.34
CA GLN A 218 8.35 12.88 -10.28
C GLN A 218 7.27 13.52 -9.42
N ILE A 219 7.17 13.18 -8.15
CA ILE A 219 6.04 13.55 -7.28
C ILE A 219 5.73 15.06 -7.33
N LEU A 220 6.76 15.89 -7.28
CA LEU A 220 6.58 17.35 -7.30
C LEU A 220 6.12 17.88 -8.67
N GLU A 221 6.61 17.30 -9.77
CA GLU A 221 6.24 17.66 -11.13
C GLU A 221 4.84 17.12 -11.48
N THR A 222 4.53 15.90 -11.03
CA THR A 222 3.24 15.25 -11.22
C THR A 222 2.10 16.11 -10.66
N ARG A 223 2.29 16.77 -9.53
CA ARG A 223 1.31 17.70 -8.93
C ARG A 223 1.04 18.94 -9.79
N GLN A 224 1.98 19.32 -10.66
CA GLN A 224 1.84 20.45 -11.58
C GLN A 224 1.26 20.03 -12.94
N HIS A 225 1.12 18.73 -13.19
CA HIS A 225 0.58 18.23 -14.46
C HIS A 225 -0.89 18.63 -14.64
N PRO A 226 -1.31 19.09 -15.84
CA PRO A 226 -2.69 19.56 -16.09
C PRO A 226 -3.77 18.54 -15.74
N ALA A 227 -3.50 17.24 -15.86
CA ALA A 227 -4.45 16.17 -15.52
C ALA A 227 -4.58 15.91 -14.01
N PHE A 228 -3.66 16.40 -13.16
CA PHE A 228 -3.64 16.08 -11.74
C PHE A 228 -4.82 16.66 -10.97
N ALA A 229 -5.05 17.98 -11.06
CA ALA A 229 -6.12 18.64 -10.33
C ALA A 229 -7.53 18.17 -10.76
N PRO A 230 -7.82 17.97 -12.07
CA PRO A 230 -9.08 17.34 -12.50
C PRO A 230 -9.28 15.92 -11.97
N LEU A 231 -8.23 15.08 -11.93
CA LEU A 231 -8.30 13.73 -11.37
C LEU A 231 -8.61 13.80 -9.87
N LEU A 232 -7.86 14.62 -9.12
CA LEU A 232 -8.06 14.79 -7.69
C LEU A 232 -9.50 15.22 -7.36
N ARG A 233 -10.08 16.12 -8.16
CA ARG A 233 -11.49 16.56 -8.00
C ARG A 233 -12.45 15.38 -8.19
N ARG A 234 -12.28 14.57 -9.26
CA ARG A 234 -13.12 13.39 -9.48
C ARG A 234 -13.06 12.41 -8.32
N LEU A 235 -11.85 12.13 -7.80
CA LEU A 235 -11.67 11.25 -6.64
C LEU A 235 -12.38 11.81 -5.39
N TRP A 236 -12.32 13.14 -5.19
CA TRP A 236 -13.04 13.81 -4.10
C TRP A 236 -14.55 13.74 -4.28
N ASP A 237 -15.05 13.92 -5.50
CA ASP A 237 -16.48 13.88 -5.79
C ASP A 237 -17.03 12.48 -5.51
N ASP A 238 -16.37 11.40 -5.96
CA ASP A 238 -16.78 10.03 -5.69
C ASP A 238 -16.82 9.74 -4.19
N LEU A 239 -15.77 10.09 -3.44
CA LEU A 239 -15.75 9.90 -1.99
C LEU A 239 -16.77 10.78 -1.25
N SER A 240 -17.08 11.97 -1.77
CA SER A 240 -18.05 12.89 -1.17
C SER A 240 -19.48 12.39 -1.34
N VAL A 241 -19.81 11.74 -2.44
CA VAL A 241 -21.12 11.07 -2.64
C VAL A 241 -21.32 9.99 -1.57
N GLU A 242 -20.28 9.19 -1.33
CA GLU A 242 -20.29 8.15 -0.29
C GLU A 242 -20.45 8.72 1.13
N LEU A 243 -19.93 9.92 1.40
CA LEU A 243 -20.07 10.59 2.71
C LEU A 243 -21.42 11.28 2.87
N LYS A 244 -22.01 11.85 1.82
CA LYS A 244 -23.31 12.54 1.86
C LYS A 244 -24.49 11.61 2.10
N SER A 245 -24.41 10.34 1.73
CA SER A 245 -25.41 9.32 2.05
C SER A 245 -25.60 9.11 3.57
N LEU A 246 -24.73 9.70 4.41
CA LEU A 246 -24.79 9.68 5.88
C LEU A 246 -25.66 10.77 6.49
N THR A 247 -25.86 11.90 5.81
CA THR A 247 -26.56 13.07 6.35
C THR A 247 -28.03 13.13 6.00
N ALA A 248 -28.52 12.18 5.17
CA ALA A 248 -29.96 12.06 4.92
C ALA A 248 -30.66 11.55 6.21
N PRO A 249 -31.62 12.29 6.80
CA PRO A 249 -32.37 11.82 7.93
C PRO A 249 -33.12 10.54 7.53
N ARG A 250 -33.05 9.50 8.38
CA ARG A 250 -33.89 8.32 8.22
C ARG A 250 -35.35 8.78 8.16
N PRO A 251 -36.18 8.28 7.21
CA PRO A 251 -37.60 8.51 7.27
C PRO A 251 -38.10 8.01 8.64
N THR A 252 -38.67 8.93 9.42
CA THR A 252 -39.37 8.58 10.64
C THR A 252 -40.58 7.75 10.25
N ASP A 253 -40.54 6.46 10.55
CA ASP A 253 -41.73 5.60 10.50
C ASP A 253 -42.81 6.23 11.41
N THR A 254 -43.82 6.75 10.80
CA THR A 254 -45.10 7.11 11.45
C THR A 254 -46.06 5.96 11.33
#